data_6fade7ac80ef736ff33885c9bffc6cbb
#
_entry.id   6fade7ac80ef736ff33885c9bffc6cbb
#
_cell.length_a   1.000
_cell.length_b   1.000
_cell.length_c   1.000
_cell.angle_alpha   90.00
_cell.angle_beta   90.00
_cell.angle_gamma   90.00
#
_symmetry.space_group_name_H-M   'P 1'
#
loop_
_entity.id
_entity.type
_entity.pdbx_description
1 polymer ?
#
loop_
_entity_poly.entity_id
_entity_poly.type
_entity_poly.pdbx_seq_one_letter_code
_entity_poly.pdbx_strand_id
1 'polypeptide(L)'
;MPDTPNSRATRQHTRKLPAPAEATEGRQPRGVRRKRETRTRLLDAALRLMAEKGMESVAISDITEAADVGFGSFYNHFASKEGIFAAAVEWVFEEFAGTLDRLASGLSDPAEVVAVCVRHTLMRARREPVWGQLLIREGFSVHALNWGLGQRLLRDSQSGISARRFVVSDHFLCLISVTGIILAAIAAEMHFSASVTPAAQGQKACGLGEQPFAERAAAVVLQALGLKQVEAERVARLPLRG
;
A
#
# COMPACT_ATOMS: atom_id res chain seq x y z
N MET A 1 -71.81 60.40 -22.58
CA MET A 1 -70.41 60.19 -22.90
C MET A 1 -69.69 59.81 -21.63
N PRO A 2 -69.26 58.61 -21.50
CA PRO A 2 -68.01 58.35 -20.76
C PRO A 2 -67.07 57.35 -21.49
N ASP A 3 -65.82 57.57 -21.24
CA ASP A 3 -64.66 56.97 -21.80
C ASP A 3 -64.53 55.46 -21.56
N THR A 4 -64.02 54.72 -22.55
CA THR A 4 -63.56 53.36 -22.43
C THR A 4 -62.11 53.35 -22.05
N PRO A 5 -61.66 52.57 -21.04
CA PRO A 5 -60.26 52.36 -20.79
C PRO A 5 -59.72 51.13 -21.56
N ASN A 6 -58.63 51.38 -22.18
CA ASN A 6 -57.81 50.52 -22.99
C ASN A 6 -57.16 49.38 -22.12
N SER A 7 -57.50 48.12 -22.35
CA SER A 7 -56.94 46.97 -21.69
C SER A 7 -55.65 46.53 -22.34
N ARG A 8 -54.50 46.88 -21.74
CA ARG A 8 -53.16 46.35 -22.09
C ARG A 8 -52.99 44.93 -21.52
N ALA A 9 -53.05 43.99 -22.42
CA ALA A 9 -52.70 42.58 -22.07
C ALA A 9 -51.21 42.45 -21.66
N THR A 10 -50.97 42.15 -20.42
CA THR A 10 -49.63 41.83 -19.88
C THR A 10 -49.27 40.43 -20.31
N ARG A 11 -48.31 40.29 -21.24
CA ARG A 11 -47.70 39.00 -21.58
C ARG A 11 -46.84 38.55 -20.40
N GLN A 12 -47.27 37.52 -19.69
CA GLN A 12 -46.45 36.80 -18.72
C GLN A 12 -45.38 36.02 -19.47
N HIS A 13 -44.11 36.45 -19.33
CA HIS A 13 -42.96 35.69 -19.72
C HIS A 13 -42.75 34.56 -18.67
N THR A 14 -43.15 33.37 -19.00
CA THR A 14 -42.75 32.17 -18.23
C THR A 14 -41.28 31.95 -18.44
N ARG A 15 -40.49 32.33 -17.43
CA ARG A 15 -39.04 32.05 -17.31
C ARG A 15 -38.85 30.56 -17.13
N LYS A 16 -38.46 29.87 -18.21
CA LYS A 16 -38.08 28.44 -18.19
C LYS A 16 -36.86 28.30 -17.28
N LEU A 17 -36.99 27.56 -16.15
CA LEU A 17 -35.87 27.19 -15.30
C LEU A 17 -34.87 26.36 -16.12
N PRO A 18 -33.55 26.63 -16.02
CA PRO A 18 -32.55 25.78 -16.64
C PRO A 18 -32.61 24.40 -15.99
N ALA A 19 -32.55 23.36 -16.82
CA ALA A 19 -32.40 21.98 -16.38
C ALA A 19 -31.17 21.83 -15.50
N PRO A 20 -31.16 20.90 -14.50
CA PRO A 20 -30.00 20.66 -13.68
C PRO A 20 -28.84 20.23 -14.59
N ALA A 21 -27.72 20.94 -14.48
CA ALA A 21 -26.49 20.62 -15.18
C ALA A 21 -26.10 19.19 -14.76
N GLU A 22 -26.06 18.30 -15.74
CA GLU A 22 -25.43 16.98 -15.58
C GLU A 22 -24.03 17.21 -15.02
N ALA A 23 -23.74 16.57 -13.89
CA ALA A 23 -22.43 16.60 -13.24
C ALA A 23 -21.40 16.04 -14.24
N THR A 24 -20.71 16.92 -14.94
CA THR A 24 -19.55 16.58 -15.75
C THR A 24 -18.49 16.06 -14.78
N GLU A 25 -18.29 14.76 -14.76
CA GLU A 25 -17.12 14.13 -14.12
C GLU A 25 -15.88 14.92 -14.54
N GLY A 26 -15.23 15.54 -13.54
CA GLY A 26 -14.22 16.57 -13.73
C GLY A 26 -12.99 16.06 -14.48
N ARG A 27 -12.96 16.30 -15.76
CA ARG A 27 -11.78 16.10 -16.61
C ARG A 27 -10.66 17.00 -16.07
N GLN A 28 -9.71 16.40 -15.33
CA GLN A 28 -8.57 17.11 -14.76
C GLN A 28 -7.87 17.95 -15.85
N PRO A 29 -7.45 19.20 -15.54
CA PRO A 29 -6.74 20.07 -16.50
C PRO A 29 -5.55 19.32 -17.10
N ARG A 30 -5.35 19.44 -18.42
CA ARG A 30 -4.29 18.74 -19.17
C ARG A 30 -2.90 18.92 -18.53
N GLY A 31 -2.60 20.09 -17.98
CA GLY A 31 -1.33 20.37 -17.29
C GLY A 31 -1.13 19.53 -16.01
N VAL A 32 -2.18 19.37 -15.21
CA VAL A 32 -2.14 18.56 -13.98
C VAL A 32 -1.91 17.08 -14.31
N ARG A 33 -2.62 16.55 -15.31
CA ARG A 33 -2.43 15.19 -15.78
C ARG A 33 -1.00 14.95 -16.27
N ARG A 34 -0.47 15.84 -17.10
CA ARG A 34 0.89 15.76 -17.64
C ARG A 34 1.96 15.82 -16.53
N LYS A 35 1.75 16.69 -15.53
CA LYS A 35 2.63 16.77 -14.37
C LYS A 35 2.63 15.45 -13.57
N ARG A 36 1.46 14.85 -13.36
CA ARG A 36 1.31 13.55 -12.68
C ARG A 36 1.99 12.42 -13.47
N GLU A 37 1.77 12.34 -14.77
CA GLU A 37 2.38 11.34 -15.67
C GLU A 37 3.91 11.44 -15.64
N THR A 38 4.48 12.65 -15.73
CA THR A 38 5.92 12.86 -15.62
C THR A 38 6.47 12.44 -14.27
N ARG A 39 5.78 12.77 -13.17
CA ARG A 39 6.16 12.34 -11.82
C ARG A 39 6.21 10.81 -11.71
N THR A 40 5.19 10.11 -12.22
CA THR A 40 5.12 8.64 -12.18
C THR A 40 6.27 8.01 -12.98
N ARG A 41 6.60 8.52 -14.18
CA ARG A 41 7.74 8.02 -14.97
C ARG A 41 9.06 8.20 -14.25
N LEU A 42 9.27 9.33 -13.58
CA LEU A 42 10.47 9.57 -12.78
C LEU A 42 10.57 8.60 -11.60
N LEU A 43 9.48 8.35 -10.88
CA LEU A 43 9.44 7.41 -9.75
C LEU A 43 9.74 5.98 -10.21
N ASP A 44 9.13 5.52 -11.31
CA ASP A 44 9.36 4.20 -11.87
C ASP A 44 10.81 4.00 -12.34
N ALA A 45 11.38 5.00 -13.03
CA ALA A 45 12.78 4.97 -13.43
C ALA A 45 13.73 4.92 -12.22
N ALA A 46 13.47 5.72 -11.19
CA ALA A 46 14.27 5.73 -9.96
C ALA A 46 14.23 4.37 -9.25
N LEU A 47 13.06 3.75 -9.13
CA LEU A 47 12.90 2.42 -8.53
C LEU A 47 13.69 1.34 -9.27
N ARG A 48 13.59 1.31 -10.61
CA ARG A 48 14.33 0.33 -11.42
C ARG A 48 15.84 0.51 -11.26
N LEU A 49 16.34 1.72 -11.41
CA LEU A 49 17.77 2.01 -11.29
C LEU A 49 18.29 1.75 -9.87
N MET A 50 17.50 2.08 -8.84
CA MET A 50 17.83 1.76 -7.44
C MET A 50 17.94 0.26 -7.21
N ALA A 51 17.05 -0.52 -7.81
CA ALA A 51 17.06 -1.98 -7.72
C ALA A 51 18.28 -2.58 -8.44
N GLU A 52 18.64 -2.04 -9.60
CA GLU A 52 19.74 -2.56 -10.45
C GLU A 52 21.13 -2.17 -9.96
N LYS A 53 21.32 -0.92 -9.56
CA LYS A 53 22.66 -0.33 -9.30
C LYS A 53 22.87 0.11 -7.85
N GLY A 54 21.82 0.08 -7.03
CA GLY A 54 21.81 0.70 -5.69
C GLY A 54 21.69 2.22 -5.75
N MET A 55 21.14 2.82 -4.68
CA MET A 55 20.85 4.25 -4.60
C MET A 55 22.08 5.14 -4.80
N GLU A 56 23.22 4.74 -4.22
CA GLU A 56 24.47 5.54 -4.26
C GLU A 56 25.01 5.71 -5.67
N SER A 57 24.89 4.67 -6.50
CA SER A 57 25.46 4.62 -7.85
C SER A 57 24.61 5.29 -8.92
N VAL A 58 23.39 5.74 -8.58
CA VAL A 58 22.45 6.34 -9.54
C VAL A 58 22.57 7.85 -9.52
N ALA A 59 22.77 8.47 -10.69
CA ALA A 59 22.75 9.92 -10.88
C ALA A 59 21.34 10.41 -11.29
N ILE A 60 21.06 11.70 -11.05
CA ILE A 60 19.80 12.32 -11.52
C ILE A 60 19.67 12.26 -13.04
N SER A 61 20.79 12.41 -13.76
CA SER A 61 20.83 12.23 -15.23
C SER A 61 20.34 10.87 -15.67
N ASP A 62 20.74 9.79 -14.98
CA ASP A 62 20.32 8.43 -15.32
C ASP A 62 18.80 8.26 -15.14
N ILE A 63 18.25 8.87 -14.07
CA ILE A 63 16.82 8.83 -13.79
C ILE A 63 16.03 9.58 -14.86
N THR A 64 16.49 10.77 -15.26
CA THR A 64 15.79 11.60 -16.25
C THR A 64 15.87 10.98 -17.65
N GLU A 65 16.99 10.37 -18.02
CA GLU A 65 17.17 9.64 -19.26
C GLU A 65 16.25 8.40 -19.30
N ALA A 66 16.27 7.58 -18.27
CA ALA A 66 15.42 6.40 -18.16
C ALA A 66 13.92 6.72 -18.13
N ALA A 67 13.54 7.89 -17.62
CA ALA A 67 12.18 8.39 -17.61
C ALA A 67 11.75 9.10 -18.90
N ASP A 68 12.66 9.31 -19.85
CA ASP A 68 12.45 10.11 -21.08
C ASP A 68 11.88 11.50 -20.73
N VAL A 69 12.59 12.25 -19.89
CA VAL A 69 12.25 13.63 -19.50
C VAL A 69 13.49 14.50 -19.50
N GLY A 70 13.34 15.78 -19.80
CA GLY A 70 14.44 16.74 -19.74
C GLY A 70 14.96 16.91 -18.30
N PHE A 71 16.28 17.06 -18.12
CA PHE A 71 16.96 17.21 -16.84
C PHE A 71 16.32 18.29 -15.92
N GLY A 72 15.96 19.45 -16.50
CA GLY A 72 15.27 20.51 -15.77
C GLY A 72 13.87 20.14 -15.26
N SER A 73 13.21 19.15 -15.88
CA SER A 73 11.91 18.67 -15.43
C SER A 73 11.96 17.94 -14.09
N PHE A 74 13.11 17.35 -13.73
CA PHE A 74 13.30 16.69 -12.44
C PHE A 74 13.02 17.64 -11.28
N TYR A 75 13.63 18.82 -11.31
CA TYR A 75 13.52 19.80 -10.22
C TYR A 75 12.12 20.44 -10.07
N ASN A 76 11.25 20.27 -11.07
CA ASN A 76 9.83 20.63 -10.94
C ASN A 76 9.02 19.63 -10.09
N HIS A 77 9.63 18.46 -9.75
CA HIS A 77 8.97 17.38 -9.04
C HIS A 77 9.69 16.97 -7.75
N PHE A 78 11.02 17.02 -7.74
CA PHE A 78 11.85 16.55 -6.63
C PHE A 78 13.01 17.51 -6.39
N ALA A 79 13.28 17.80 -5.10
CA ALA A 79 14.33 18.73 -4.73
C ALA A 79 15.75 18.08 -4.82
N SER A 80 15.85 16.77 -4.64
CA SER A 80 17.12 16.04 -4.63
C SER A 80 16.94 14.57 -5.05
N LYS A 81 18.06 13.88 -5.20
CA LYS A 81 18.13 12.44 -5.45
C LYS A 81 17.49 11.65 -4.29
N GLU A 82 17.80 12.01 -3.06
CA GLU A 82 17.24 11.39 -1.86
C GLU A 82 15.73 11.60 -1.80
N GLY A 83 15.26 12.78 -2.20
CA GLY A 83 13.85 13.12 -2.25
C GLY A 83 13.04 12.27 -3.23
N ILE A 84 13.58 11.95 -4.41
CA ILE A 84 12.88 11.06 -5.34
C ILE A 84 12.91 9.61 -4.86
N PHE A 85 13.99 9.13 -4.24
CA PHE A 85 14.05 7.78 -3.70
C PHE A 85 13.09 7.59 -2.53
N ALA A 86 13.02 8.55 -1.60
CA ALA A 86 12.02 8.52 -0.53
C ALA A 86 10.59 8.48 -1.07
N ALA A 87 10.28 9.32 -2.05
CA ALA A 87 8.97 9.35 -2.69
C ALA A 87 8.67 8.07 -3.50
N ALA A 88 9.69 7.41 -4.06
CA ALA A 88 9.52 6.17 -4.80
C ALA A 88 9.19 5.00 -3.85
N VAL A 89 9.86 4.93 -2.69
CA VAL A 89 9.58 3.98 -1.63
C VAL A 89 8.15 4.15 -1.10
N GLU A 90 7.77 5.40 -0.79
CA GLU A 90 6.43 5.75 -0.34
C GLU A 90 5.37 5.34 -1.37
N TRP A 91 5.60 5.65 -2.64
CA TRP A 91 4.66 5.32 -3.72
C TRP A 91 4.43 3.81 -3.85
N VAL A 92 5.49 3.00 -3.79
CA VAL A 92 5.40 1.53 -3.88
C VAL A 92 4.67 0.94 -2.68
N PHE A 93 4.93 1.44 -1.48
CA PHE A 93 4.26 0.96 -0.29
C PHE A 93 2.78 1.37 -0.25
N GLU A 94 2.45 2.59 -0.68
CA GLU A 94 1.06 3.05 -0.75
C GLU A 94 0.27 2.29 -1.82
N GLU A 95 0.85 2.02 -2.99
CA GLU A 95 0.22 1.22 -4.04
C GLU A 95 -0.14 -0.18 -3.54
N PHE A 96 0.81 -0.82 -2.85
CA PHE A 96 0.57 -2.14 -2.29
C PHE A 96 -0.41 -2.13 -1.11
N ALA A 97 -0.33 -1.13 -0.26
CA ALA A 97 -1.27 -0.96 0.83
C ALA A 97 -2.70 -0.78 0.31
N GLY A 98 -2.90 -0.03 -0.79
CA GLY A 98 -4.19 0.04 -1.49
C GLY A 98 -4.65 -1.30 -2.07
N THR A 99 -3.72 -2.15 -2.48
CA THR A 99 -4.03 -3.53 -2.90
C THR A 99 -4.51 -4.37 -1.72
N LEU A 100 -3.85 -4.28 -0.56
CA LEU A 100 -4.28 -4.97 0.66
C LEU A 100 -5.68 -4.51 1.12
N ASP A 101 -6.00 -3.20 1.03
CA ASP A 101 -7.34 -2.69 1.34
C ASP A 101 -8.40 -3.35 0.44
N ARG A 102 -8.13 -3.50 -0.85
CA ARG A 102 -9.05 -4.18 -1.78
C ARG A 102 -9.23 -5.66 -1.45
N LEU A 103 -8.16 -6.37 -1.13
CA LEU A 103 -8.18 -7.78 -0.77
C LEU A 103 -8.91 -8.03 0.57
N ALA A 104 -8.77 -7.11 1.51
CA ALA A 104 -9.46 -7.16 2.79
C ALA A 104 -10.90 -6.64 2.73
N SER A 105 -11.32 -6.02 1.62
CA SER A 105 -12.67 -5.48 1.48
C SER A 105 -13.72 -6.59 1.59
N GLY A 106 -14.73 -6.35 2.43
CA GLY A 106 -15.80 -7.35 2.70
C GLY A 106 -15.45 -8.40 3.77
N LEU A 107 -14.26 -8.33 4.39
CA LEU A 107 -13.95 -9.10 5.59
C LEU A 107 -14.43 -8.34 6.83
N SER A 108 -15.14 -9.03 7.71
CA SER A 108 -15.70 -8.44 8.94
C SER A 108 -14.89 -8.78 10.20
N ASP A 109 -14.14 -9.91 10.19
CA ASP A 109 -13.27 -10.28 11.30
C ASP A 109 -11.89 -9.60 11.18
N PRO A 110 -11.50 -8.71 12.11
CA PRO A 110 -10.19 -8.09 12.10
C PRO A 110 -9.01 -9.08 12.07
N ALA A 111 -9.19 -10.28 12.63
CA ALA A 111 -8.16 -11.32 12.59
C ALA A 111 -7.98 -11.87 11.16
N GLU A 112 -9.06 -12.03 10.41
CA GLU A 112 -9.02 -12.43 9.00
C GLU A 112 -8.36 -11.35 8.13
N VAL A 113 -8.69 -10.06 8.37
CA VAL A 113 -8.05 -8.92 7.69
C VAL A 113 -6.53 -8.97 7.87
N VAL A 114 -6.06 -9.08 9.12
CA VAL A 114 -4.61 -9.14 9.40
C VAL A 114 -3.97 -10.36 8.77
N ALA A 115 -4.59 -11.53 8.86
CA ALA A 115 -4.05 -12.76 8.25
C ALA A 115 -3.89 -12.65 6.73
N VAL A 116 -4.90 -12.11 6.04
CA VAL A 116 -4.86 -11.86 4.59
C VAL A 116 -3.75 -10.87 4.23
N CYS A 117 -3.66 -9.75 4.94
CA CYS A 117 -2.61 -8.75 4.71
C CYS A 117 -1.20 -9.31 4.89
N VAL A 118 -0.95 -10.05 5.97
CA VAL A 118 0.36 -10.67 6.25
C VAL A 118 0.73 -11.68 5.16
N ARG A 119 -0.21 -12.56 4.79
CA ARG A 119 0.04 -13.59 3.77
C ARG A 119 0.36 -12.97 2.41
N HIS A 120 -0.41 -11.96 1.97
CA HIS A 120 -0.15 -11.27 0.71
C HIS A 120 1.17 -10.51 0.73
N THR A 121 1.55 -9.91 1.86
CA THR A 121 2.85 -9.23 2.02
C THR A 121 4.01 -10.21 1.83
N LEU A 122 3.97 -11.38 2.47
CA LEU A 122 4.99 -12.42 2.31
C LEU A 122 5.00 -12.99 0.89
N MET A 123 3.84 -13.26 0.32
CA MET A 123 3.73 -13.74 -1.07
C MET A 123 4.30 -12.74 -2.07
N ARG A 124 4.09 -11.44 -1.87
CA ARG A 124 4.68 -10.41 -2.72
C ARG A 124 6.20 -10.37 -2.56
N ALA A 125 6.71 -10.36 -1.33
CA ALA A 125 8.15 -10.36 -1.07
C ALA A 125 8.86 -11.54 -1.71
N ARG A 126 8.21 -12.71 -1.75
CA ARG A 126 8.72 -13.91 -2.43
C ARG A 126 8.74 -13.78 -3.95
N ARG A 127 7.70 -13.17 -4.54
CA ARG A 127 7.61 -12.96 -6.01
C ARG A 127 8.53 -11.85 -6.49
N GLU A 128 8.72 -10.83 -5.67
CA GLU A 128 9.48 -9.62 -5.96
C GLU A 128 10.58 -9.42 -4.90
N PRO A 129 11.72 -10.14 -4.97
CA PRO A 129 12.76 -10.09 -3.94
C PRO A 129 13.32 -8.68 -3.68
N VAL A 130 13.41 -7.85 -4.71
CA VAL A 130 13.85 -6.45 -4.57
C VAL A 130 12.88 -5.65 -3.70
N TRP A 131 11.59 -5.83 -3.90
CA TRP A 131 10.56 -5.22 -3.06
C TRP A 131 10.65 -5.74 -1.60
N GLY A 132 10.88 -7.04 -1.42
CA GLY A 132 11.09 -7.63 -0.09
C GLY A 132 12.30 -7.04 0.63
N GLN A 133 13.44 -6.87 -0.05
CA GLN A 133 14.63 -6.22 0.50
C GLN A 133 14.36 -4.76 0.87
N LEU A 134 13.63 -4.03 0.01
CA LEU A 134 13.23 -2.66 0.29
C LEU A 134 12.38 -2.58 1.56
N LEU A 135 11.40 -3.49 1.71
CA LEU A 135 10.56 -3.54 2.90
C LEU A 135 11.35 -3.88 4.18
N ILE A 136 12.32 -4.80 4.11
CA ILE A 136 13.21 -5.10 5.24
C ILE A 136 14.01 -3.86 5.64
N ARG A 137 14.57 -3.13 4.68
CA ARG A 137 15.41 -1.95 4.94
C ARG A 137 14.61 -0.79 5.51
N GLU A 138 13.43 -0.52 4.95
CA GLU A 138 12.65 0.67 5.26
C GLU A 138 11.51 0.42 6.28
N GLY A 139 11.20 -0.84 6.59
CA GLY A 139 10.00 -1.21 7.36
C GLY A 139 9.94 -0.67 8.79
N PHE A 140 11.09 -0.30 9.39
CA PHE A 140 11.16 0.41 10.67
C PHE A 140 11.49 1.89 10.52
N SER A 141 11.54 2.43 9.31
CA SER A 141 11.73 3.87 9.12
C SER A 141 10.51 4.64 9.64
N VAL A 142 10.74 5.89 10.06
CA VAL A 142 9.66 6.79 10.48
C VAL A 142 8.63 6.96 9.36
N HIS A 143 9.07 6.93 8.10
CA HIS A 143 8.19 6.99 6.93
C HIS A 143 7.30 5.76 6.83
N ALA A 144 7.85 4.54 6.97
CA ALA A 144 7.07 3.31 6.88
C ALA A 144 6.03 3.19 7.99
N LEU A 145 6.31 3.68 9.19
CA LEU A 145 5.38 3.67 10.32
C LEU A 145 4.25 4.69 10.17
N ASN A 146 4.51 5.82 9.50
CA ASN A 146 3.54 6.91 9.35
C ASN A 146 2.75 6.88 8.04
N TRP A 147 3.11 6.02 7.07
CA TRP A 147 2.52 5.98 5.74
C TRP A 147 2.25 4.53 5.29
N GLY A 148 1.39 4.39 4.31
CA GLY A 148 1.16 3.14 3.59
C GLY A 148 0.87 1.95 4.50
N LEU A 149 1.75 0.95 4.49
CA LEU A 149 1.59 -0.32 5.20
C LEU A 149 1.54 -0.17 6.72
N GLY A 150 2.38 0.70 7.30
CA GLY A 150 2.43 0.90 8.75
C GLY A 150 1.14 1.52 9.28
N GLN A 151 0.60 2.54 8.62
CA GLN A 151 -0.69 3.14 9.00
C GLN A 151 -1.84 2.13 8.93
N ARG A 152 -1.84 1.26 7.91
CA ARG A 152 -2.88 0.24 7.79
C ARG A 152 -2.77 -0.81 8.87
N LEU A 153 -1.55 -1.27 9.18
CA LEU A 153 -1.33 -2.18 10.29
C LEU A 153 -1.79 -1.58 11.63
N LEU A 154 -1.49 -0.29 11.86
CA LEU A 154 -1.96 0.43 13.04
C LEU A 154 -3.50 0.50 13.08
N ARG A 155 -4.14 0.91 11.99
CA ARG A 155 -5.60 0.98 11.85
C ARG A 155 -6.26 -0.37 12.13
N ASP A 156 -5.76 -1.42 11.49
CA ASP A 156 -6.36 -2.76 11.55
C ASP A 156 -6.18 -3.39 12.95
N SER A 157 -5.02 -3.16 13.60
CA SER A 157 -4.80 -3.57 14.98
C SER A 157 -5.70 -2.82 15.95
N GLN A 158 -5.88 -1.49 15.79
CA GLN A 158 -6.80 -0.69 16.61
C GLN A 158 -8.25 -1.12 16.44
N SER A 159 -8.66 -1.41 15.20
CA SER A 159 -10.00 -1.95 14.90
C SER A 159 -10.23 -3.26 15.64
N GLY A 160 -9.26 -4.17 15.62
CA GLY A 160 -9.35 -5.45 16.31
C GLY A 160 -9.39 -5.31 17.84
N ILE A 161 -8.65 -4.36 18.42
CA ILE A 161 -8.69 -4.05 19.85
C ILE A 161 -10.06 -3.47 20.23
N SER A 162 -10.56 -2.52 19.44
CA SER A 162 -11.87 -1.90 19.67
C SER A 162 -13.02 -2.90 19.59
N ALA A 163 -12.92 -3.86 18.69
CA ALA A 163 -13.86 -4.98 18.54
C ALA A 163 -13.67 -6.08 19.61
N ARG A 164 -12.73 -5.91 20.56
CA ARG A 164 -12.34 -6.93 21.55
C ARG A 164 -11.88 -8.26 20.92
N ARG A 165 -11.42 -8.19 19.69
CA ARG A 165 -10.92 -9.33 18.94
C ARG A 165 -9.45 -9.60 19.24
N PHE A 166 -8.69 -8.53 19.56
CA PHE A 166 -7.31 -8.53 19.97
C PHE A 166 -7.16 -8.11 21.43
N VAL A 167 -6.24 -8.76 22.14
CA VAL A 167 -5.95 -8.45 23.55
C VAL A 167 -4.46 -8.21 23.69
N VAL A 168 -4.07 -6.95 23.77
CA VAL A 168 -2.68 -6.52 23.88
C VAL A 168 -2.51 -5.60 25.10
N SER A 169 -1.42 -5.79 25.85
CA SER A 169 -1.11 -4.99 27.04
C SER A 169 -0.47 -3.65 26.68
N ASP A 170 0.36 -3.62 25.65
CA ASP A 170 1.04 -2.43 25.14
C ASP A 170 0.88 -2.41 23.62
N HIS A 171 0.11 -1.45 23.14
CA HIS A 171 -0.23 -1.34 21.71
C HIS A 171 0.99 -0.98 20.85
N PHE A 172 1.88 -0.12 21.36
CA PHE A 172 3.05 0.30 20.61
C PHE A 172 4.08 -0.83 20.48
N LEU A 173 4.40 -1.50 21.58
CA LEU A 173 5.31 -2.65 21.55
C LEU A 173 4.73 -3.82 20.75
N CYS A 174 3.41 -4.01 20.79
CA CYS A 174 2.74 -5.01 19.97
C CYS A 174 2.92 -4.70 18.47
N LEU A 175 2.73 -3.45 18.06
CA LEU A 175 2.92 -3.02 16.67
C LEU A 175 4.36 -3.24 16.19
N ILE A 176 5.36 -2.88 17.01
CA ILE A 176 6.78 -3.15 16.74
C ILE A 176 7.02 -4.65 16.60
N SER A 177 6.48 -5.46 17.50
CA SER A 177 6.65 -6.92 17.49
C SER A 177 6.05 -7.54 16.23
N VAL A 178 4.84 -7.16 15.87
CA VAL A 178 4.15 -7.63 14.65
C VAL A 178 4.95 -7.24 13.41
N THR A 179 5.41 -5.98 13.32
CA THR A 179 6.27 -5.51 12.22
C THR A 179 7.56 -6.35 12.17
N GLY A 180 8.20 -6.56 13.31
CA GLY A 180 9.41 -7.37 13.42
C GLY A 180 9.22 -8.81 12.95
N ILE A 181 8.12 -9.45 13.33
CA ILE A 181 7.77 -10.81 12.88
C ILE A 181 7.64 -10.85 11.35
N ILE A 182 6.93 -9.89 10.74
CA ILE A 182 6.73 -9.82 9.29
C ILE A 182 8.06 -9.64 8.57
N LEU A 183 8.89 -8.67 8.99
CA LEU A 183 10.19 -8.39 8.37
C LEU A 183 11.16 -9.56 8.54
N ALA A 184 11.21 -10.18 9.70
CA ALA A 184 12.02 -11.36 9.95
C ALA A 184 11.57 -12.56 9.12
N ALA A 185 10.24 -12.74 8.94
CA ALA A 185 9.70 -13.79 8.09
C ALA A 185 10.07 -13.57 6.62
N ILE A 186 10.00 -12.33 6.11
CA ILE A 186 10.44 -11.99 4.75
C ILE A 186 11.94 -12.28 4.59
N ALA A 187 12.77 -11.83 5.52
CA ALA A 187 14.21 -12.06 5.48
C ALA A 187 14.57 -13.55 5.51
N ALA A 188 13.91 -14.32 6.36
CA ALA A 188 14.09 -15.77 6.45
C ALA A 188 13.70 -16.46 5.13
N GLU A 189 12.54 -16.14 4.57
CA GLU A 189 12.08 -16.74 3.32
C GLU A 189 13.02 -16.42 2.15
N MET A 190 13.51 -15.19 2.05
CA MET A 190 14.45 -14.77 1.03
C MET A 190 15.81 -15.46 1.17
N HIS A 191 16.34 -15.54 2.39
CA HIS A 191 17.62 -16.19 2.68
C HIS A 191 17.58 -17.69 2.37
N PHE A 192 16.52 -18.37 2.80
CA PHE A 192 16.38 -19.82 2.62
C PHE A 192 16.01 -20.19 1.18
N SER A 193 15.30 -19.34 0.46
CA SER A 193 15.02 -19.56 -0.98
C SER A 193 16.24 -19.41 -1.87
N ALA A 194 17.22 -18.59 -1.48
CA ALA A 194 18.49 -18.40 -2.21
C ALA A 194 19.53 -19.52 -1.95
N SER A 195 19.36 -20.30 -0.86
CA SER A 195 20.35 -21.30 -0.45
C SER A 195 20.04 -22.67 -1.06
N VAL A 196 20.55 -22.94 -2.24
CA VAL A 196 20.50 -24.26 -2.93
C VAL A 196 21.65 -25.18 -2.47
N THR A 197 21.99 -25.19 -1.19
CA THR A 197 23.11 -26.02 -0.67
C THR A 197 22.61 -27.15 0.25
N PRO A 198 23.44 -28.20 0.54
CA PRO A 198 23.06 -29.36 1.37
C PRO A 198 22.56 -29.04 2.79
N ALA A 199 22.66 -27.80 3.24
CA ALA A 199 21.93 -27.29 4.41
C ALA A 199 20.39 -27.36 4.26
N ALA A 200 19.86 -27.71 3.10
CA ALA A 200 18.44 -28.03 2.88
C ALA A 200 17.89 -29.15 3.81
N GLN A 201 18.75 -29.96 4.42
CA GLN A 201 18.34 -30.91 5.46
C GLN A 201 17.97 -30.22 6.78
N GLY A 202 18.63 -29.11 7.13
CA GLY A 202 18.27 -28.28 8.27
C GLY A 202 16.95 -27.50 8.05
N GLN A 203 16.61 -27.18 6.80
CA GLN A 203 15.36 -26.51 6.44
C GLN A 203 14.12 -27.40 6.68
N LYS A 204 14.22 -28.70 6.40
CA LYS A 204 13.16 -29.68 6.75
C LYS A 204 13.00 -29.79 8.27
N ALA A 205 14.08 -29.74 9.04
CA ALA A 205 14.02 -29.75 10.49
C ALA A 205 13.32 -28.52 11.09
N CYS A 206 13.38 -27.37 10.41
CA CYS A 206 12.65 -26.15 10.78
C CYS A 206 11.21 -26.08 10.20
N GLY A 207 10.74 -27.12 9.50
CA GLY A 207 9.40 -27.18 8.91
C GLY A 207 9.17 -26.19 7.79
N LEU A 208 10.21 -25.71 7.12
CA LEU A 208 10.12 -24.71 6.03
C LEU A 208 9.63 -25.31 4.70
N GLY A 209 9.19 -26.56 4.68
CA GLY A 209 8.75 -27.24 3.46
C GLY A 209 7.36 -27.88 3.50
N GLU A 210 6.74 -28.03 4.66
CA GLU A 210 5.54 -28.86 4.81
C GLU A 210 4.23 -28.06 4.91
N GLN A 211 4.27 -26.78 5.25
CA GLN A 211 3.11 -25.89 5.27
C GLN A 211 3.44 -24.57 4.60
N PRO A 212 2.46 -23.88 3.99
CA PRO A 212 2.69 -22.54 3.44
C PRO A 212 3.27 -21.61 4.50
N PHE A 213 4.49 -21.18 4.31
CA PHE A 213 5.24 -20.37 5.30
C PHE A 213 4.47 -19.09 5.67
N ALA A 214 3.78 -18.48 4.69
CA ALA A 214 2.96 -17.30 4.90
C ALA A 214 1.80 -17.52 5.90
N GLU A 215 1.19 -18.72 5.91
CA GLU A 215 0.12 -19.05 6.87
C GLU A 215 0.68 -19.20 8.29
N ARG A 216 1.83 -19.82 8.44
CA ARG A 216 2.50 -19.95 9.73
C ARG A 216 2.90 -18.60 10.30
N ALA A 217 3.48 -17.73 9.47
CA ALA A 217 3.83 -16.37 9.87
C ALA A 217 2.59 -15.56 10.28
N ALA A 218 1.50 -15.67 9.52
CA ALA A 218 0.24 -15.03 9.88
C ALA A 218 -0.32 -15.53 11.21
N ALA A 219 -0.23 -16.84 11.49
CA ALA A 219 -0.64 -17.39 12.77
C ALA A 219 0.18 -16.83 13.94
N VAL A 220 1.51 -16.70 13.78
CA VAL A 220 2.38 -16.09 14.80
C VAL A 220 2.05 -14.63 15.04
N VAL A 221 1.77 -13.86 13.97
CA VAL A 221 1.30 -12.47 14.08
C VAL A 221 -0.02 -12.38 14.86
N LEU A 222 -1.00 -13.26 14.57
CA LEU A 222 -2.26 -13.29 15.29
C LEU A 222 -2.10 -13.67 16.78
N GLN A 223 -1.15 -14.54 17.09
CA GLN A 223 -0.82 -14.86 18.49
C GLN A 223 -0.20 -13.65 19.21
N ALA A 224 0.67 -12.90 18.54
CA ALA A 224 1.22 -11.66 19.08
C ALA A 224 0.12 -10.60 19.34
N LEU A 225 -0.98 -10.65 18.60
CA LEU A 225 -2.19 -9.84 18.82
C LEU A 225 -3.14 -10.42 19.89
N GLY A 226 -2.76 -11.54 20.54
CA GLY A 226 -3.48 -12.10 21.66
C GLY A 226 -4.46 -13.23 21.33
N LEU A 227 -4.48 -13.77 20.12
CA LEU A 227 -5.29 -14.94 19.80
C LEU A 227 -4.66 -16.21 20.38
N LYS A 228 -5.50 -17.15 20.79
CA LYS A 228 -5.04 -18.49 21.16
C LYS A 228 -4.50 -19.22 19.93
N GLN A 229 -3.49 -20.04 20.12
CA GLN A 229 -2.78 -20.75 19.03
C GLN A 229 -3.72 -21.45 18.06
N VAL A 230 -4.65 -22.27 18.54
CA VAL A 230 -5.58 -23.06 17.70
C VAL A 230 -6.44 -22.15 16.83
N GLU A 231 -6.88 -21.03 17.38
CA GLU A 231 -7.69 -20.05 16.65
C GLU A 231 -6.86 -19.28 15.62
N ALA A 232 -5.67 -18.83 16.02
CA ALA A 232 -4.74 -18.13 15.11
C ALA A 232 -4.39 -18.99 13.88
N GLU A 233 -4.07 -20.28 14.11
CA GLU A 233 -3.81 -21.22 13.02
C GLU A 233 -5.04 -21.43 12.13
N ARG A 234 -6.23 -21.55 12.70
CA ARG A 234 -7.47 -21.71 11.95
C ARG A 234 -7.72 -20.49 11.05
N VAL A 235 -7.61 -19.29 11.60
CA VAL A 235 -7.83 -18.03 10.84
C VAL A 235 -6.77 -17.86 9.75
N ALA A 236 -5.50 -18.13 10.06
CA ALA A 236 -4.41 -18.00 9.11
C ALA A 236 -4.52 -18.94 7.89
N ARG A 237 -5.25 -20.06 8.01
CA ARG A 237 -5.48 -21.03 6.92
C ARG A 237 -6.74 -20.77 6.11
N LEU A 238 -7.55 -19.77 6.44
CA LEU A 238 -8.73 -19.46 5.65
C LEU A 238 -8.36 -19.19 4.18
N PRO A 239 -9.19 -19.60 3.22
CA PRO A 239 -8.91 -19.36 1.80
C PRO A 239 -8.71 -17.87 1.52
N LEU A 240 -7.67 -17.53 0.75
CA LEU A 240 -7.53 -16.17 0.23
C LEU A 240 -8.62 -15.95 -0.82
N ARG A 241 -9.38 -14.90 -0.66
CA ARG A 241 -10.31 -14.42 -1.69
C ARG A 241 -9.48 -13.76 -2.78
N GLY A 242 -9.63 -14.24 -4.01
CA GLY A 242 -8.93 -13.75 -5.20
C GLY A 242 -9.47 -12.41 -5.69
#